data_3ed160f473b12c9961e483f0f4da4755
#
_entry.id   3ed160f473b12c9961e483f0f4da4755
#
_cell.length_a   1.000
_cell.length_b   1.000
_cell.length_c   1.000
_cell.angle_alpha   90.00
_cell.angle_beta   90.00
_cell.angle_gamma   90.00
#
_symmetry.space_group_name_H-M   'P 1'
#
loop_
_entity.id
_entity.type
_entity.pdbx_description
1 polymer ?
#
loop_
_entity_poly.entity_id
_entity_poly.type
_entity_poly.pdbx_seq_one_letter_code
_entity_poly.pdbx_strand_id
1 'polypeptide(L)'
;MADLNPLVPDLPLAIDPEIGGPPTAPIGGIPARAGRPLSRFGRLGPNVVLIVCAMFFTFPLIALARYSLQNVPVVLLGWHNLFDKWSWNGITLAFHDPHFQPTLYLSLRLALGTVVLTLGLLLPTAIWVHMRLPRMRVVIEFITVLPYVIPAIAMVAGIVVIKPHARWFLNSDYSLIPFYVILALPFTYRSIDAGLRSIDLKTLVDASRSLGAGWGTTLWRALIPNLRTAIISSAFLTTAVVLGEFTIARTLLKNTLPSFQATFLAVNAQAGYGLNLLALVATTALFIVLNVITRKRGSRSSRREAKMRAKGPFEDGLSAAMVQHARGTGI
;
A
#
# COMPACT_ATOMS: atom_id res chain seq x y z
N MET A 1 7.82 -23.45 78.83
CA MET A 1 6.53 -22.80 78.69
C MET A 1 6.39 -22.50 77.24
N ALA A 2 5.68 -23.33 76.69
CA ALA A 2 4.46 -23.51 75.91
C ALA A 2 4.80 -23.25 74.44
N ASP A 3 5.03 -24.29 73.64
CA ASP A 3 4.04 -25.03 72.81
C ASP A 3 3.04 -24.12 72.10
N LEU A 4 3.18 -23.99 70.77
CA LEU A 4 2.11 -23.85 69.82
C LEU A 4 2.66 -24.05 68.39
N ASN A 5 2.85 -25.31 68.00
CA ASN A 5 2.51 -25.74 66.65
C ASN A 5 1.33 -26.70 66.79
N PRO A 6 0.25 -26.52 66.10
CA PRO A 6 -0.07 -27.41 65.07
C PRO A 6 -0.93 -26.76 63.97
N LEU A 7 -0.80 -27.21 62.77
CA LEU A 7 -1.82 -27.40 61.72
C LEU A 7 -1.21 -27.23 60.32
N VAL A 8 -0.30 -28.16 60.00
CA VAL A 8 -0.10 -28.56 58.64
C VAL A 8 -0.76 -29.94 58.49
N PRO A 9 -1.88 -30.09 57.83
CA PRO A 9 -2.38 -31.40 57.54
C PRO A 9 -1.46 -32.05 56.48
N ASP A 10 -0.96 -33.23 56.81
CA ASP A 10 -0.27 -34.12 55.90
C ASP A 10 -1.18 -34.41 54.68
N LEU A 11 -0.83 -33.83 53.55
CA LEU A 11 -1.35 -34.25 52.25
C LEU A 11 -0.62 -35.53 51.87
N PRO A 12 -1.32 -36.66 51.71
CA PRO A 12 -0.70 -37.86 51.19
C PRO A 12 -0.35 -37.65 49.72
N LEU A 13 0.93 -37.57 49.39
CA LEU A 13 1.48 -37.73 48.05
C LEU A 13 1.34 -39.21 47.61
N ALA A 14 0.09 -39.70 47.52
CA ALA A 14 -0.21 -40.91 46.77
C ALA A 14 -0.57 -40.50 45.36
N ILE A 15 0.43 -40.47 44.49
CA ILE A 15 0.18 -40.46 43.06
C ILE A 15 -0.38 -41.84 42.74
N ASP A 16 -1.68 -41.87 42.51
CA ASP A 16 -2.41 -43.08 42.09
C ASP A 16 -2.01 -43.40 40.63
N PRO A 17 -1.35 -44.53 40.34
CA PRO A 17 -0.88 -44.84 38.99
C PRO A 17 -1.99 -45.36 38.07
N GLU A 18 -3.26 -45.34 38.47
CA GLU A 18 -4.36 -45.90 37.68
C GLU A 18 -5.27 -44.87 37.03
N ILE A 19 -4.93 -43.60 36.96
CA ILE A 19 -5.66 -42.65 36.13
C ILE A 19 -5.05 -42.57 34.72
N GLY A 20 -4.85 -43.72 34.10
CA GLY A 20 -4.69 -43.86 32.66
C GLY A 20 -6.03 -44.02 31.98
N GLY A 21 -6.91 -43.04 32.14
CA GLY A 21 -8.12 -42.98 31.31
C GLY A 21 -7.72 -42.71 29.84
N PRO A 22 -8.47 -43.25 28.85
CA PRO A 22 -8.18 -43.01 27.45
C PRO A 22 -8.12 -41.50 27.21
N PRO A 23 -7.20 -41.03 26.32
CA PRO A 23 -7.00 -39.61 26.07
C PRO A 23 -8.36 -38.98 25.76
N THR A 24 -8.76 -38.05 26.63
CA THR A 24 -10.01 -37.28 26.43
C THR A 24 -9.88 -36.62 25.05
N ALA A 25 -10.84 -36.97 24.19
CA ALA A 25 -10.96 -36.35 22.87
C ALA A 25 -10.88 -34.83 23.03
N PRO A 26 -10.18 -34.11 22.11
CA PRO A 26 -10.04 -32.66 22.23
C PRO A 26 -11.43 -32.03 22.28
N ILE A 27 -11.68 -31.33 23.38
CA ILE A 27 -12.96 -30.66 23.64
C ILE A 27 -13.18 -29.68 22.49
N GLY A 28 -14.20 -29.98 21.66
CA GLY A 28 -14.89 -28.97 20.86
C GLY A 28 -14.06 -28.26 19.84
N GLY A 29 -13.38 -28.98 18.93
CA GLY A 29 -13.11 -28.40 17.62
C GLY A 29 -14.47 -28.08 16.98
N ILE A 30 -14.83 -26.80 16.93
CA ILE A 30 -15.92 -26.32 16.07
C ILE A 30 -15.63 -26.93 14.70
N PRO A 31 -16.47 -27.83 14.16
CA PRO A 31 -16.23 -28.40 12.87
C PRO A 31 -16.09 -27.22 11.91
N ALA A 32 -14.92 -27.04 11.31
CA ALA A 32 -14.76 -26.09 10.24
C ALA A 32 -15.92 -26.37 9.28
N ARG A 33 -16.89 -25.47 9.23
CA ARG A 33 -18.00 -25.56 8.28
C ARG A 33 -17.33 -25.68 6.92
N ALA A 34 -17.18 -26.90 6.47
CA ALA A 34 -16.85 -27.19 5.09
C ALA A 34 -17.90 -26.44 4.27
N GLY A 35 -17.49 -25.32 3.70
CA GLY A 35 -18.37 -24.50 2.89
C GLY A 35 -19.00 -25.44 1.86
N ARG A 36 -20.31 -25.65 1.97
CA ARG A 36 -21.05 -26.41 0.96
C ARG A 36 -20.62 -25.90 -0.40
N PRO A 37 -20.16 -26.74 -1.32
CA PRO A 37 -19.84 -26.29 -2.65
C PRO A 37 -21.08 -25.60 -3.20
N LEU A 38 -20.98 -24.30 -3.45
CA LEU A 38 -22.08 -23.52 -4.05
C LEU A 38 -22.50 -24.27 -5.31
N SER A 39 -23.78 -24.61 -5.40
CA SER A 39 -24.35 -25.22 -6.60
C SER A 39 -23.98 -24.37 -7.82
N ARG A 40 -23.91 -24.95 -9.03
CA ARG A 40 -23.60 -24.21 -10.25
C ARG A 40 -24.46 -22.96 -10.41
N PHE A 41 -25.73 -23.00 -9.99
CA PHE A 41 -26.66 -21.86 -9.92
C PHE A 41 -26.26 -20.82 -8.89
N GLY A 42 -25.68 -21.18 -7.75
CA GLY A 42 -25.19 -20.23 -6.74
C GLY A 42 -23.95 -19.44 -7.17
N ARG A 43 -23.27 -19.86 -8.24
CA ARG A 43 -22.11 -19.15 -8.85
C ARG A 43 -22.52 -18.24 -9.99
N LEU A 44 -23.72 -18.40 -10.57
CA LEU A 44 -24.19 -17.57 -11.68
C LEU A 44 -24.40 -16.11 -11.25
N GLY A 45 -25.03 -15.86 -10.10
CA GLY A 45 -25.26 -14.51 -9.61
C GLY A 45 -23.97 -13.68 -9.44
N PRO A 46 -22.96 -14.15 -8.66
CA PRO A 46 -21.69 -13.44 -8.53
C PRO A 46 -20.95 -13.27 -9.85
N ASN A 47 -21.00 -14.26 -10.76
CA ASN A 47 -20.34 -14.16 -12.05
C ASN A 47 -21.01 -13.13 -12.98
N VAL A 48 -22.34 -13.07 -12.99
CA VAL A 48 -23.08 -12.07 -13.77
C VAL A 48 -22.75 -10.66 -13.26
N VAL A 49 -22.77 -10.44 -11.94
CA VAL A 49 -22.39 -9.15 -11.37
C VAL A 49 -20.95 -8.78 -11.77
N LEU A 50 -20.02 -9.72 -11.69
CA LEU A 50 -18.63 -9.50 -12.07
C LEU A 50 -18.47 -9.14 -13.55
N ILE A 51 -19.20 -9.84 -14.45
CA ILE A 51 -19.21 -9.56 -15.88
C ILE A 51 -19.79 -8.17 -16.16
N VAL A 52 -20.93 -7.83 -15.53
CA VAL A 52 -21.56 -6.51 -15.71
C VAL A 52 -20.62 -5.40 -15.23
N CYS A 53 -20.00 -5.56 -14.06
CA CYS A 53 -19.01 -4.60 -13.59
C CYS A 53 -17.80 -4.52 -14.53
N ALA A 54 -17.27 -5.65 -15.00
CA ALA A 54 -16.16 -5.67 -15.94
C ALA A 54 -16.53 -4.94 -17.25
N MET A 55 -17.70 -5.18 -17.81
CA MET A 55 -18.18 -4.49 -19.01
C MET A 55 -18.33 -2.99 -18.76
N PHE A 56 -18.92 -2.61 -17.63
CA PHE A 56 -19.15 -1.21 -17.27
C PHE A 56 -17.84 -0.41 -17.19
N PHE A 57 -16.78 -0.99 -16.61
CA PHE A 57 -15.47 -0.36 -16.53
C PHE A 57 -14.67 -0.47 -17.84
N THR A 58 -14.81 -1.55 -18.59
CA THR A 58 -14.03 -1.77 -19.82
C THR A 58 -14.56 -0.95 -20.99
N PHE A 59 -15.87 -0.72 -21.08
CA PHE A 59 -16.47 0.02 -22.18
C PHE A 59 -15.94 1.45 -22.34
N PRO A 60 -15.82 2.28 -21.28
CA PRO A 60 -15.22 3.61 -21.39
C PRO A 60 -13.74 3.57 -21.81
N LEU A 61 -13.00 2.52 -21.39
CA LEU A 61 -11.59 2.37 -21.76
C LEU A 61 -11.42 2.05 -23.25
N ILE A 62 -12.30 1.20 -23.79
CA ILE A 62 -12.34 0.91 -25.24
C ILE A 62 -12.69 2.19 -26.02
N ALA A 63 -13.66 2.97 -25.53
CA ALA A 63 -14.03 4.24 -26.15
C ALA A 63 -12.84 5.23 -26.12
N LEU A 64 -12.15 5.35 -24.97
CA LEU A 64 -10.96 6.18 -24.82
C LEU A 64 -9.84 5.76 -25.80
N ALA A 65 -9.58 4.46 -25.89
CA ALA A 65 -8.57 3.92 -26.82
C ALA A 65 -8.94 4.22 -28.27
N ARG A 66 -10.21 4.08 -28.63
CA ARG A 66 -10.72 4.41 -29.96
C ARG A 66 -10.56 5.89 -30.28
N TYR A 67 -10.99 6.79 -29.39
CA TYR A 67 -10.84 8.24 -29.57
C TYR A 67 -9.37 8.67 -29.68
N SER A 68 -8.48 8.01 -28.97
CA SER A 68 -7.05 8.27 -28.98
C SER A 68 -6.39 7.87 -30.30
N LEU A 69 -6.79 6.72 -30.85
CA LEU A 69 -6.09 6.05 -31.95
C LEU A 69 -6.78 6.23 -33.31
N GLN A 70 -7.96 6.82 -33.37
CA GLN A 70 -8.66 7.08 -34.63
C GLN A 70 -8.60 8.58 -35.00
N ASN A 71 -8.09 8.87 -36.19
CA ASN A 71 -8.07 10.24 -36.74
C ASN A 71 -9.40 10.57 -37.43
N VAL A 72 -10.48 10.52 -36.64
CA VAL A 72 -11.85 10.83 -37.10
C VAL A 72 -12.47 11.80 -36.08
N PRO A 73 -13.10 12.90 -36.53
CA PRO A 73 -13.83 13.78 -35.63
C PRO A 73 -14.86 13.01 -34.80
N VAL A 74 -14.97 13.32 -33.51
CA VAL A 74 -15.86 12.64 -32.56
C VAL A 74 -17.30 12.52 -33.08
N VAL A 75 -17.78 13.55 -33.79
CA VAL A 75 -19.14 13.62 -34.36
C VAL A 75 -19.36 12.59 -35.47
N LEU A 76 -18.28 12.14 -36.14
CA LEU A 76 -18.35 11.20 -37.26
C LEU A 76 -18.00 9.75 -36.82
N LEU A 77 -17.74 9.50 -35.53
CA LEU A 77 -17.47 8.18 -35.01
C LEU A 77 -18.76 7.33 -34.99
N GLY A 78 -18.93 6.51 -36.01
CA GLY A 78 -20.03 5.55 -36.14
C GLY A 78 -19.52 4.11 -36.19
N TRP A 79 -20.44 3.17 -36.20
CA TRP A 79 -20.14 1.74 -36.37
C TRP A 79 -19.47 1.43 -37.72
N HIS A 80 -19.74 2.26 -38.75
CA HIS A 80 -19.19 2.12 -40.09
C HIS A 80 -17.66 2.37 -40.16
N ASN A 81 -17.12 3.17 -39.24
CA ASN A 81 -15.71 3.58 -39.24
C ASN A 81 -14.88 2.90 -38.13
N LEU A 82 -15.30 1.73 -37.65
CA LEU A 82 -14.64 1.03 -36.54
C LEU A 82 -13.18 0.67 -36.84
N PHE A 83 -12.88 0.38 -38.12
CA PHE A 83 -11.54 -0.09 -38.52
C PHE A 83 -10.80 0.92 -39.41
N ASP A 84 -11.40 2.09 -39.67
CA ASP A 84 -10.82 3.08 -40.55
C ASP A 84 -9.93 4.08 -39.81
N LYS A 85 -8.89 4.56 -40.52
CA LYS A 85 -8.03 5.70 -40.12
C LYS A 85 -7.39 5.57 -38.73
N TRP A 86 -6.94 4.37 -38.35
CA TRP A 86 -6.13 4.19 -37.16
C TRP A 86 -4.79 4.89 -37.34
N SER A 87 -4.42 5.74 -36.36
CA SER A 87 -3.22 6.57 -36.44
C SER A 87 -2.67 6.89 -35.07
N TRP A 88 -1.36 6.85 -34.93
CA TRP A 88 -0.65 7.29 -33.72
C TRP A 88 -0.39 8.81 -33.70
N ASN A 89 -0.85 9.55 -34.72
CA ASN A 89 -0.55 10.98 -34.88
C ASN A 89 -0.94 11.82 -33.67
N GLY A 90 -2.04 11.53 -32.99
CA GLY A 90 -2.45 12.26 -31.80
C GLY A 90 -1.44 12.12 -30.66
N ILE A 91 -0.92 10.92 -30.48
CA ILE A 91 0.09 10.64 -29.45
C ILE A 91 1.44 11.29 -29.80
N THR A 92 1.90 11.13 -31.05
CA THR A 92 3.14 11.73 -31.52
C THR A 92 3.12 13.24 -31.46
N LEU A 93 1.99 13.88 -31.82
CA LEU A 93 1.80 15.32 -31.73
C LEU A 93 1.94 15.82 -30.28
N ALA A 94 1.39 15.10 -29.31
CA ALA A 94 1.49 15.46 -27.92
C ALA A 94 2.92 15.36 -27.37
N PHE A 95 3.69 14.36 -27.80
CA PHE A 95 5.11 14.22 -27.39
C PHE A 95 6.04 15.25 -28.02
N HIS A 96 5.71 15.75 -29.21
CA HIS A 96 6.48 16.80 -29.89
C HIS A 96 6.11 18.21 -29.45
N ASP A 97 5.07 18.38 -28.63
CA ASP A 97 4.74 19.69 -28.07
C ASP A 97 5.85 20.18 -27.14
N PRO A 98 6.35 21.42 -27.33
CA PRO A 98 7.43 21.97 -26.53
C PRO A 98 7.12 22.09 -25.04
N HIS A 99 5.84 22.11 -24.65
CA HIS A 99 5.42 22.18 -23.25
C HIS A 99 5.30 20.82 -22.57
N PHE A 100 5.32 19.71 -23.32
CA PHE A 100 5.15 18.36 -22.74
C PHE A 100 6.28 18.00 -21.77
N GLN A 101 7.53 18.11 -22.22
CA GLN A 101 8.68 17.74 -21.38
C GLN A 101 8.80 18.58 -20.12
N PRO A 102 8.71 19.93 -20.16
CA PRO A 102 8.76 20.76 -18.94
C PRO A 102 7.68 20.40 -17.93
N THR A 103 6.43 20.17 -18.39
CA THR A 103 5.31 19.82 -17.51
C THR A 103 5.47 18.43 -16.90
N LEU A 104 5.99 17.47 -17.65
CA LEU A 104 6.32 16.14 -17.15
C LEU A 104 7.40 16.20 -16.06
N TYR A 105 8.50 16.90 -16.32
CA TYR A 105 9.58 17.06 -15.34
C TYR A 105 9.11 17.77 -14.07
N LEU A 106 8.31 18.82 -14.21
CA LEU A 106 7.75 19.51 -13.05
C LEU A 106 6.88 18.55 -12.23
N SER A 107 5.97 17.82 -12.87
CA SER A 107 5.08 16.88 -12.17
C SER A 107 5.84 15.76 -11.46
N LEU A 108 6.90 15.22 -12.06
CA LEU A 108 7.76 14.22 -11.43
C LEU A 108 8.53 14.80 -10.23
N ARG A 109 9.05 16.03 -10.32
CA ARG A 109 9.70 16.71 -9.18
C ARG A 109 8.73 16.99 -8.05
N LEU A 110 7.51 17.42 -8.37
CA LEU A 110 6.44 17.62 -7.38
C LEU A 110 6.06 16.31 -6.71
N ALA A 111 5.91 15.23 -7.48
CA ALA A 111 5.63 13.90 -6.94
C ALA A 111 6.75 13.42 -6.01
N LEU A 112 8.00 13.52 -6.43
CA LEU A 112 9.15 13.14 -5.62
C LEU A 112 9.23 13.97 -4.33
N GLY A 113 9.11 15.30 -4.43
CA GLY A 113 9.11 16.20 -3.28
C GLY A 113 7.98 15.90 -2.30
N THR A 114 6.77 15.64 -2.82
CA THR A 114 5.62 15.25 -2.01
C THR A 114 5.84 13.91 -1.32
N VAL A 115 6.35 12.90 -2.03
CA VAL A 115 6.66 11.57 -1.46
C VAL A 115 7.68 11.70 -0.33
N VAL A 116 8.78 12.41 -0.56
CA VAL A 116 9.85 12.59 0.44
C VAL A 116 9.30 13.32 1.67
N LEU A 117 8.56 14.41 1.47
CA LEU A 117 8.00 15.18 2.58
C LEU A 117 6.93 14.40 3.34
N THR A 118 6.02 13.73 2.64
CA THR A 118 4.93 12.96 3.27
C THR A 118 5.49 11.77 4.07
N LEU A 119 6.42 11.01 3.48
CA LEU A 119 7.07 9.90 4.19
C LEU A 119 7.94 10.39 5.34
N GLY A 120 8.68 11.48 5.14
CA GLY A 120 9.52 12.08 6.17
C GLY A 120 8.73 12.56 7.40
N LEU A 121 7.51 13.04 7.20
CA LEU A 121 6.61 13.46 8.28
C LEU A 121 5.84 12.28 8.89
N LEU A 122 5.22 11.45 8.05
CA LEU A 122 4.28 10.42 8.52
C LEU A 122 4.97 9.18 9.08
N LEU A 123 6.10 8.75 8.51
CA LEU A 123 6.76 7.52 8.96
C LEU A 123 7.23 7.61 10.41
N PRO A 124 8.02 8.64 10.84
CA PRO A 124 8.41 8.77 12.23
C PRO A 124 7.22 9.03 13.15
N THR A 125 6.24 9.83 12.71
CA THR A 125 5.03 10.11 13.48
C THR A 125 4.21 8.84 13.71
N ALA A 126 3.97 8.04 12.69
CA ALA A 126 3.22 6.79 12.80
C ALA A 126 3.93 5.77 13.69
N ILE A 127 5.25 5.62 13.57
CA ILE A 127 6.07 4.77 14.45
C ILE A 127 5.94 5.23 15.91
N TRP A 128 6.09 6.52 16.16
CA TRP A 128 6.00 7.08 17.51
C TRP A 128 4.62 6.86 18.14
N VAL A 129 3.55 7.09 17.36
CA VAL A 129 2.17 6.88 17.79
C VAL A 129 1.91 5.40 18.13
N HIS A 130 2.37 4.48 17.29
CA HIS A 130 2.20 3.05 17.54
C HIS A 130 2.91 2.57 18.81
N MET A 131 4.07 3.19 19.14
CA MET A 131 4.86 2.80 20.31
C MET A 131 4.39 3.44 21.61
N ARG A 132 4.02 4.73 21.55
CA ARG A 132 3.79 5.54 22.76
C ARG A 132 2.33 5.87 23.00
N LEU A 133 1.52 5.99 21.96
CA LEU A 133 0.15 6.51 22.04
C LEU A 133 -0.83 5.65 21.20
N PRO A 134 -0.96 4.34 21.46
CA PRO A 134 -1.78 3.47 20.61
C PRO A 134 -3.26 3.88 20.55
N ARG A 135 -3.76 4.54 21.62
CA ARG A 135 -5.14 5.07 21.65
C ARG A 135 -5.35 6.27 20.72
N MET A 136 -4.31 7.07 20.48
CA MET A 136 -4.39 8.25 19.60
C MET A 136 -4.41 7.91 18.11
N ARG A 137 -4.20 6.65 17.76
CA ARG A 137 -4.14 6.18 16.39
C ARG A 137 -5.44 6.45 15.61
N VAL A 138 -6.59 6.21 16.23
CA VAL A 138 -7.91 6.49 15.63
C VAL A 138 -8.08 7.99 15.37
N VAL A 139 -7.64 8.81 16.32
CA VAL A 139 -7.71 10.28 16.20
C VAL A 139 -6.84 10.76 15.04
N ILE A 140 -5.62 10.23 14.91
CA ILE A 140 -4.70 10.61 13.83
C ILE A 140 -5.25 10.13 12.48
N GLU A 141 -5.79 8.92 12.41
CA GLU A 141 -6.46 8.44 11.19
C GLU A 141 -7.59 9.38 10.79
N PHE A 142 -8.42 9.81 11.75
CA PHE A 142 -9.49 10.78 11.50
C PHE A 142 -8.95 12.13 11.00
N ILE A 143 -7.92 12.66 11.66
CA ILE A 143 -7.30 13.95 11.26
C ILE A 143 -6.71 13.86 9.86
N THR A 144 -6.09 12.74 9.49
CA THR A 144 -5.52 12.57 8.14
C THR A 144 -6.58 12.54 7.04
N VAL A 145 -7.80 12.08 7.34
CA VAL A 145 -8.91 12.04 6.38
C VAL A 145 -9.63 13.39 6.27
N LEU A 146 -9.60 14.20 7.30
CA LEU A 146 -10.34 15.47 7.38
C LEU A 146 -10.12 16.40 6.16
N PRO A 147 -8.89 16.63 5.69
CA PRO A 147 -8.64 17.48 4.53
C PRO A 147 -9.26 16.94 3.24
N TYR A 148 -9.45 15.62 3.15
CA TYR A 148 -10.03 14.98 1.96
C TYR A 148 -11.55 15.15 1.86
N VAL A 149 -12.20 15.44 2.99
CA VAL A 149 -13.63 15.78 3.04
C VAL A 149 -13.89 17.16 2.46
N ILE A 150 -12.89 18.06 2.53
CA ILE A 150 -12.98 19.40 1.98
C ILE A 150 -12.78 19.33 0.46
N PRO A 151 -13.75 19.79 -0.37
CA PRO A 151 -13.57 19.83 -1.81
C PRO A 151 -12.31 20.62 -2.19
N ALA A 152 -11.49 20.09 -3.11
CA ALA A 152 -10.24 20.73 -3.54
C ALA A 152 -10.44 22.20 -3.98
N ILE A 153 -11.57 22.51 -4.60
CA ILE A 153 -11.90 23.87 -5.01
C ILE A 153 -12.13 24.83 -3.83
N ALA A 154 -12.70 24.35 -2.73
CA ALA A 154 -12.85 25.14 -1.51
C ALA A 154 -11.49 25.40 -0.83
N MET A 155 -10.60 24.40 -0.85
CA MET A 155 -9.23 24.57 -0.36
C MET A 155 -8.49 25.64 -1.17
N VAL A 156 -8.63 25.62 -2.50
CA VAL A 156 -8.03 26.63 -3.38
C VAL A 156 -8.61 28.02 -3.11
N ALA A 157 -9.91 28.14 -2.86
CA ALA A 157 -10.51 29.44 -2.50
C ALA A 157 -9.84 30.03 -1.24
N GLY A 158 -9.59 29.21 -0.23
CA GLY A 158 -8.80 29.62 0.94
C GLY A 158 -7.38 30.06 0.59
N ILE A 159 -6.69 29.34 -0.30
CA ILE A 159 -5.34 29.68 -0.77
C ILE A 159 -5.32 31.02 -1.47
N VAL A 160 -6.32 31.30 -2.33
CA VAL A 160 -6.45 32.57 -3.07
C VAL A 160 -6.58 33.76 -2.13
N VAL A 161 -7.30 33.61 -1.03
CA VAL A 161 -7.44 34.66 0.00
C VAL A 161 -6.08 34.98 0.66
N ILE A 162 -5.25 33.97 0.85
CA ILE A 162 -3.91 34.13 1.47
C ILE A 162 -2.87 34.63 0.45
N LYS A 163 -3.12 34.47 -0.84
CA LYS A 163 -2.19 34.79 -1.93
C LYS A 163 -1.55 36.18 -1.84
N PRO A 164 -2.25 37.28 -1.49
CA PRO A 164 -1.62 38.60 -1.35
C PRO A 164 -0.50 38.65 -0.30
N HIS A 165 -0.61 37.87 0.76
CA HIS A 165 0.33 37.85 1.89
C HIS A 165 1.45 36.79 1.70
N ALA A 166 1.21 35.78 0.87
CA ALA A 166 2.12 34.65 0.63
C ALA A 166 2.63 34.56 -0.83
N ARG A 167 2.71 35.68 -1.52
CA ARG A 167 3.14 35.72 -2.95
C ARG A 167 4.51 35.09 -3.18
N TRP A 168 5.45 35.37 -2.28
CA TRP A 168 6.81 34.83 -2.33
C TRP A 168 6.84 33.29 -2.39
N PHE A 169 5.91 32.64 -1.69
CA PHE A 169 5.77 31.20 -1.66
C PHE A 169 4.92 30.69 -2.85
N LEU A 170 3.73 31.26 -3.08
CA LEU A 170 2.77 30.80 -4.06
C LEU A 170 3.20 31.02 -5.52
N ASN A 171 4.14 31.94 -5.76
CA ASN A 171 4.70 32.13 -7.10
C ASN A 171 5.58 30.93 -7.54
N SER A 172 6.22 30.24 -6.60
CA SER A 172 6.97 29.03 -6.90
C SER A 172 6.05 27.88 -7.30
N ASP A 173 6.47 27.07 -8.28
CA ASP A 173 5.74 25.83 -8.65
C ASP A 173 5.79 24.80 -7.53
N TYR A 174 6.84 24.81 -6.72
CA TYR A 174 7.01 23.93 -5.58
C TYR A 174 6.05 24.23 -4.41
N SER A 175 5.33 25.36 -4.46
CA SER A 175 4.26 25.67 -3.50
C SER A 175 3.13 24.65 -3.52
N LEU A 176 3.00 23.85 -4.57
CA LEU A 176 2.04 22.76 -4.66
C LEU A 176 2.36 21.60 -3.70
N ILE A 177 3.63 21.39 -3.35
CA ILE A 177 4.04 20.24 -2.52
C ILE A 177 3.28 20.14 -1.19
N PRO A 178 3.17 21.18 -0.34
CA PRO A 178 2.41 21.10 0.91
C PRO A 178 0.94 20.75 0.71
N PHE A 179 0.31 21.27 -0.33
CA PHE A 179 -1.09 20.95 -0.64
C PHE A 179 -1.26 19.50 -1.08
N TYR A 180 -0.32 19.00 -1.86
CA TYR A 180 -0.29 17.61 -2.28
C TYR A 180 0.01 16.66 -1.11
N VAL A 181 0.86 17.06 -0.17
CA VAL A 181 1.08 16.33 1.08
C VAL A 181 -0.24 16.16 1.83
N ILE A 182 -1.00 17.26 1.99
CA ILE A 182 -2.29 17.24 2.68
C ILE A 182 -3.27 16.26 1.99
N LEU A 183 -3.35 16.27 0.67
CA LEU A 183 -4.20 15.35 -0.09
C LEU A 183 -3.73 13.89 -0.01
N ALA A 184 -2.43 13.66 0.08
CA ALA A 184 -1.86 12.31 0.15
C ALA A 184 -1.93 11.70 1.56
N LEU A 185 -2.12 12.51 2.62
CA LEU A 185 -2.10 12.07 4.02
C LEU A 185 -2.92 10.80 4.28
N PRO A 186 -4.22 10.69 3.88
CA PRO A 186 -5.04 9.55 4.25
C PRO A 186 -4.53 8.25 3.63
N PHE A 187 -4.08 8.29 2.39
CA PHE A 187 -3.59 7.12 1.66
C PHE A 187 -2.25 6.63 2.22
N THR A 188 -1.34 7.58 2.44
CA THR A 188 0.00 7.31 2.96
C THR A 188 -0.07 6.80 4.39
N TYR A 189 -0.86 7.45 5.26
CA TYR A 189 -1.03 7.01 6.64
C TYR A 189 -1.60 5.60 6.73
N ARG A 190 -2.66 5.28 6.01
CA ARG A 190 -3.26 3.93 5.98
C ARG A 190 -2.28 2.87 5.51
N SER A 191 -1.48 3.16 4.50
CA SER A 191 -0.48 2.23 3.99
C SER A 191 0.62 1.96 5.03
N ILE A 192 1.13 3.01 5.69
CA ILE A 192 2.13 2.90 6.75
C ILE A 192 1.55 2.19 7.97
N ASP A 193 0.34 2.55 8.40
CA ASP A 193 -0.35 1.94 9.53
C ASP A 193 -0.57 0.43 9.33
N ALA A 194 -1.01 0.02 8.14
CA ALA A 194 -1.14 -1.39 7.78
C ALA A 194 0.21 -2.13 7.85
N GLY A 195 1.28 -1.48 7.40
CA GLY A 195 2.64 -2.04 7.52
C GLY A 195 3.10 -2.18 8.95
N LEU A 196 2.88 -1.18 9.78
CA LEU A 196 3.23 -1.20 11.20
C LEU A 196 2.45 -2.27 11.98
N ARG A 197 1.19 -2.52 11.61
CA ARG A 197 0.38 -3.61 12.21
C ARG A 197 0.84 -5.01 11.80
N SER A 198 1.51 -5.14 10.68
CA SER A 198 1.97 -6.44 10.16
C SER A 198 3.24 -6.96 10.81
N ILE A 199 3.90 -6.12 11.63
CA ILE A 199 5.14 -6.45 12.34
C ILE A 199 4.95 -6.28 13.85
N ASP A 200 5.65 -7.09 14.65
CA ASP A 200 5.75 -6.84 16.08
C ASP A 200 6.79 -5.73 16.34
N LEU A 201 6.29 -4.49 16.21
CA LEU A 201 7.11 -3.28 16.32
C LEU A 201 7.83 -3.18 17.66
N LYS A 202 7.15 -3.54 18.77
CA LYS A 202 7.69 -3.42 20.12
C LYS A 202 8.86 -4.38 20.33
N THR A 203 8.65 -5.65 20.05
CA THR A 203 9.69 -6.67 20.16
C THR A 203 10.92 -6.34 19.29
N LEU A 204 10.68 -5.83 18.06
CA LEU A 204 11.76 -5.47 17.15
C LEU A 204 12.61 -4.30 17.68
N VAL A 205 11.96 -3.29 18.27
CA VAL A 205 12.64 -2.14 18.88
C VAL A 205 13.37 -2.57 20.16
N ASP A 206 12.73 -3.34 21.04
CA ASP A 206 13.31 -3.78 22.30
C ASP A 206 14.55 -4.67 22.04
N ALA A 207 14.47 -5.60 21.08
CA ALA A 207 15.62 -6.42 20.68
C ALA A 207 16.78 -5.58 20.12
N SER A 208 16.49 -4.59 19.27
CA SER A 208 17.52 -3.68 18.74
C SER A 208 18.21 -2.92 19.85
N ARG A 209 17.45 -2.42 20.83
CA ARG A 209 17.97 -1.63 21.95
C ARG A 209 18.75 -2.47 22.95
N SER A 210 18.36 -3.73 23.19
CA SER A 210 19.11 -4.67 24.01
C SER A 210 20.49 -4.98 23.43
N LEU A 211 20.64 -4.87 22.09
CA LEU A 211 21.93 -4.95 21.40
C LEU A 211 22.71 -3.62 21.38
N GLY A 212 22.27 -2.59 22.15
CA GLY A 212 22.92 -1.30 22.25
C GLY A 212 22.65 -0.33 21.11
N ALA A 213 21.68 -0.63 20.23
CA ALA A 213 21.36 0.26 19.11
C ALA A 213 20.66 1.54 19.58
N GLY A 214 21.11 2.70 19.11
CA GLY A 214 20.42 3.97 19.25
C GLY A 214 19.17 4.06 18.34
N TRP A 215 18.31 5.07 18.55
CA TRP A 215 17.08 5.26 17.80
C TRP A 215 17.30 5.34 16.28
N GLY A 216 18.31 6.08 15.83
CA GLY A 216 18.65 6.19 14.42
C GLY A 216 19.01 4.83 13.81
N THR A 217 19.84 4.05 14.50
CA THR A 217 20.25 2.70 14.06
C THR A 217 19.06 1.74 14.01
N THR A 218 18.20 1.77 15.04
CA THR A 218 16.96 0.98 15.09
C THR A 218 16.05 1.33 13.93
N LEU A 219 15.83 2.63 13.65
CA LEU A 219 14.99 3.08 12.55
C LEU A 219 15.54 2.60 11.20
N TRP A 220 16.82 2.89 10.89
CA TRP A 220 17.38 2.62 9.57
C TRP A 220 17.71 1.14 9.33
N ARG A 221 18.16 0.39 10.35
CA ARG A 221 18.60 -1.00 10.19
C ARG A 221 17.55 -2.04 10.57
N ALA A 222 16.60 -1.70 11.45
CA ALA A 222 15.56 -2.63 11.87
C ALA A 222 14.17 -2.29 11.29
N LEU A 223 13.67 -1.05 11.45
CA LEU A 223 12.30 -0.72 11.11
C LEU A 223 12.09 -0.49 9.61
N ILE A 224 12.87 0.39 8.97
CA ILE A 224 12.73 0.72 7.55
C ILE A 224 12.82 -0.52 6.64
N PRO A 225 13.78 -1.45 6.82
CA PRO A 225 13.84 -2.67 6.01
C PRO A 225 12.61 -3.57 6.14
N ASN A 226 12.01 -3.64 7.33
CA ASN A 226 10.80 -4.42 7.58
C ASN A 226 9.54 -3.73 7.05
N LEU A 227 9.52 -2.38 7.00
CA LEU A 227 8.43 -1.57 6.48
C LEU A 227 8.55 -1.24 4.99
N ARG A 228 9.57 -1.76 4.30
CA ARG A 228 9.84 -1.41 2.89
C ARG A 228 8.62 -1.55 1.97
N THR A 229 7.81 -2.59 2.16
CA THR A 229 6.59 -2.80 1.36
C THR A 229 5.57 -1.70 1.60
N ALA A 230 5.34 -1.32 2.85
CA ALA A 230 4.45 -0.23 3.21
C ALA A 230 4.97 1.12 2.69
N ILE A 231 6.28 1.36 2.79
CA ILE A 231 6.93 2.58 2.28
C ILE A 231 6.79 2.68 0.76
N ILE A 232 7.06 1.59 0.03
CA ILE A 232 6.90 1.57 -1.44
C ILE A 232 5.43 1.79 -1.83
N SER A 233 4.50 1.13 -1.15
CA SER A 233 3.06 1.30 -1.41
C SER A 233 2.59 2.72 -1.11
N SER A 234 3.07 3.32 -0.02
CA SER A 234 2.79 4.71 0.33
C SER A 234 3.34 5.69 -0.71
N ALA A 235 4.60 5.50 -1.12
CA ALA A 235 5.24 6.33 -2.14
C ALA A 235 4.47 6.26 -3.46
N PHE A 236 4.02 5.06 -3.84
CA PHE A 236 3.21 4.87 -5.04
C PHE A 236 1.86 5.59 -4.94
N LEU A 237 1.12 5.38 -3.84
CA LEU A 237 -0.17 6.03 -3.64
C LEU A 237 -0.04 7.56 -3.65
N THR A 238 0.98 8.10 -2.98
CA THR A 238 1.29 9.53 -3.00
C THR A 238 1.58 10.02 -4.42
N THR A 239 2.41 9.29 -5.18
CA THR A 239 2.71 9.63 -6.58
C THR A 239 1.45 9.61 -7.44
N ALA A 240 0.59 8.62 -7.27
CA ALA A 240 -0.68 8.52 -8.00
C ALA A 240 -1.61 9.70 -7.70
N VAL A 241 -1.70 10.12 -6.43
CA VAL A 241 -2.48 11.31 -6.02
C VAL A 241 -1.92 12.58 -6.69
N VAL A 242 -0.59 12.78 -6.68
CA VAL A 242 0.04 13.97 -7.27
C VAL A 242 -0.11 14.00 -8.79
N LEU A 243 0.12 12.88 -9.46
CA LEU A 243 -0.02 12.81 -10.93
C LEU A 243 -1.48 12.84 -11.40
N GLY A 244 -2.44 12.57 -10.52
CA GLY A 244 -3.88 12.69 -10.80
C GLY A 244 -4.49 14.02 -10.38
N GLU A 245 -3.74 14.87 -9.65
CA GLU A 245 -4.26 16.13 -9.15
C GLU A 245 -4.22 17.21 -10.23
N PHE A 246 -5.40 17.72 -10.57
CA PHE A 246 -5.61 18.73 -11.59
C PHE A 246 -6.15 20.06 -11.01
N THR A 247 -7.02 19.99 -10.01
CA THR A 247 -7.85 21.12 -9.58
C THR A 247 -7.03 22.24 -8.96
N ILE A 248 -6.13 21.90 -8.04
CA ILE A 248 -5.27 22.87 -7.33
C ILE A 248 -4.27 23.49 -8.31
N ALA A 249 -3.60 22.63 -9.10
CA ALA A 249 -2.63 23.08 -10.09
C ALA A 249 -3.27 24.04 -11.11
N ARG A 250 -4.42 23.68 -11.67
CA ARG A 250 -5.13 24.49 -12.67
C ARG A 250 -5.57 25.83 -12.10
N THR A 251 -6.13 25.85 -10.89
CA THR A 251 -6.64 27.07 -10.28
C THR A 251 -5.51 28.02 -9.85
N LEU A 252 -4.37 27.49 -9.47
CA LEU A 252 -3.16 28.28 -9.17
C LEU A 252 -2.35 28.62 -10.43
N LEU A 253 -2.85 28.29 -11.62
CA LEU A 253 -2.22 28.54 -12.93
C LEU A 253 -0.83 27.89 -13.05
N LYS A 254 -0.67 26.68 -12.49
CA LYS A 254 0.57 25.92 -12.57
C LYS A 254 0.52 24.91 -13.71
N ASN A 255 1.61 24.87 -14.49
CA ASN A 255 1.73 24.00 -15.67
C ASN A 255 2.21 22.60 -15.29
N THR A 256 1.35 21.83 -14.62
CA THR A 256 1.59 20.40 -14.33
C THR A 256 1.15 19.53 -15.49
N LEU A 257 1.57 18.25 -15.51
CA LEU A 257 1.16 17.30 -16.53
C LEU A 257 -0.37 17.16 -16.64
N PRO A 258 -1.16 17.03 -15.56
CA PRO A 258 -2.63 17.02 -15.65
C PRO A 258 -3.22 18.33 -16.20
N SER A 259 -2.65 19.50 -15.85
CA SER A 259 -3.07 20.79 -16.40
C SER A 259 -2.79 20.89 -17.90
N PHE A 260 -1.63 20.40 -18.33
CA PHE A 260 -1.27 20.31 -19.75
C PHE A 260 -2.22 19.39 -20.52
N GLN A 261 -2.48 18.18 -19.98
CA GLN A 261 -3.41 17.21 -20.59
C GLN A 261 -4.79 17.82 -20.81
N ALA A 262 -5.33 18.53 -19.83
CA ALA A 262 -6.65 19.17 -19.94
C ALA A 262 -6.66 20.31 -20.96
N THR A 263 -5.60 21.11 -21.02
CA THR A 263 -5.47 22.18 -22.04
C THR A 263 -5.33 21.59 -23.44
N PHE A 264 -4.51 20.54 -23.56
CA PHE A 264 -4.29 19.87 -24.84
C PHE A 264 -5.54 19.18 -25.36
N LEU A 265 -6.34 18.58 -24.45
CA LEU A 265 -7.65 17.99 -24.76
C LEU A 265 -8.62 19.05 -25.32
N ALA A 266 -8.58 20.29 -24.84
CA ALA A 266 -9.45 21.37 -25.32
C ALA A 266 -9.04 21.87 -26.71
N VAL A 267 -7.74 21.80 -27.07
CA VAL A 267 -7.22 22.27 -28.37
C VAL A 267 -7.24 21.14 -29.41
N ASN A 268 -6.81 19.94 -29.02
CA ASN A 268 -6.75 18.76 -29.87
C ASN A 268 -7.26 17.53 -29.09
N ALA A 269 -8.53 17.22 -29.26
CA ALA A 269 -9.19 16.16 -28.52
C ALA A 269 -8.52 14.80 -28.70
N GLN A 270 -8.11 14.44 -29.93
CA GLN A 270 -7.46 13.16 -30.21
C GLN A 270 -6.14 13.02 -29.45
N ALA A 271 -5.29 14.04 -29.52
CA ALA A 271 -4.02 14.04 -28.83
C ALA A 271 -4.18 14.08 -27.28
N GLY A 272 -5.16 14.83 -26.78
CA GLY A 272 -5.51 14.86 -25.36
C GLY A 272 -5.99 13.49 -24.84
N TYR A 273 -6.86 12.81 -25.57
CA TYR A 273 -7.27 11.43 -25.24
C TYR A 273 -6.10 10.47 -25.34
N GLY A 274 -5.19 10.66 -26.30
CA GLY A 274 -3.94 9.90 -26.41
C GLY A 274 -3.06 9.99 -25.18
N LEU A 275 -2.85 11.21 -24.68
CA LEU A 275 -2.09 11.43 -23.43
C LEU A 275 -2.78 10.79 -22.21
N ASN A 276 -4.12 10.90 -22.14
CA ASN A 276 -4.87 10.26 -21.04
C ASN A 276 -4.77 8.73 -21.09
N LEU A 277 -4.83 8.14 -22.27
CA LEU A 277 -4.65 6.71 -22.47
C LEU A 277 -3.24 6.27 -22.04
N LEU A 278 -2.21 7.01 -22.45
CA LEU A 278 -0.83 6.72 -22.06
C LEU A 278 -0.63 6.86 -20.54
N ALA A 279 -1.17 7.89 -19.93
CA ALA A 279 -1.11 8.08 -18.48
C ALA A 279 -1.76 6.90 -17.74
N LEU A 280 -2.93 6.44 -18.22
CA LEU A 280 -3.62 5.27 -17.68
C LEU A 280 -2.79 4.00 -17.81
N VAL A 281 -2.23 3.74 -19.00
CA VAL A 281 -1.38 2.58 -19.27
C VAL A 281 -0.11 2.63 -18.41
N ALA A 282 0.54 3.80 -18.34
CA ALA A 282 1.75 3.98 -17.53
C ALA A 282 1.48 3.76 -16.03
N THR A 283 0.38 4.31 -15.51
CA THR A 283 -0.02 4.13 -14.11
C THR A 283 -0.36 2.66 -13.82
N THR A 284 -1.09 2.01 -14.73
CA THR A 284 -1.43 0.59 -14.60
C THR A 284 -0.18 -0.30 -14.65
N ALA A 285 0.72 -0.05 -15.59
CA ALA A 285 1.99 -0.77 -15.71
C ALA A 285 2.83 -0.59 -14.44
N LEU A 286 2.94 0.63 -13.94
CA LEU A 286 3.65 0.93 -12.68
C LEU A 286 3.03 0.17 -11.51
N PHE A 287 1.70 0.13 -11.41
CA PHE A 287 0.99 -0.65 -10.39
C PHE A 287 1.26 -2.14 -10.49
N ILE A 288 1.24 -2.71 -11.69
CA ILE A 288 1.54 -4.13 -11.93
C ILE A 288 2.98 -4.43 -11.53
N VAL A 289 3.94 -3.61 -11.96
CA VAL A 289 5.37 -3.77 -11.63
C VAL A 289 5.59 -3.76 -10.12
N LEU A 290 5.01 -2.79 -9.42
CA LEU A 290 5.10 -2.71 -7.96
C LEU A 290 4.48 -3.93 -7.27
N ASN A 291 3.32 -4.37 -7.74
CA ASN A 291 2.63 -5.54 -7.20
C ASN A 291 3.47 -6.82 -7.39
N VAL A 292 4.08 -6.99 -8.55
CA VAL A 292 4.98 -8.12 -8.84
C VAL A 292 6.23 -8.08 -7.96
N ILE A 293 6.84 -6.91 -7.77
CA ILE A 293 8.03 -6.74 -6.94
C ILE A 293 7.71 -7.07 -5.48
N THR A 294 6.59 -6.58 -4.96
CA THR A 294 6.16 -6.81 -3.57
C THR A 294 5.78 -8.27 -3.34
N ARG A 295 5.05 -8.91 -4.25
CA ARG A 295 4.65 -10.34 -4.18
C ARG A 295 5.85 -11.30 -4.19
N LYS A 296 6.81 -11.12 -5.09
CA LYS A 296 7.99 -12.02 -5.19
C LYS A 296 8.82 -12.06 -3.91
N ARG A 297 8.80 -11.01 -3.11
CA ARG A 297 9.56 -10.91 -1.86
C ARG A 297 8.82 -11.53 -0.66
N GLY A 298 7.49 -11.44 -0.58
CA GLY A 298 6.67 -12.08 0.46
C GLY A 298 6.70 -13.62 0.39
N SER A 299 6.65 -14.19 -0.82
CA SER A 299 6.70 -15.64 -1.04
C SER A 299 8.05 -16.28 -0.65
N ARG A 300 9.16 -15.53 -0.72
CA ARG A 300 10.49 -16.05 -0.31
C ARG A 300 10.66 -16.10 1.21
N SER A 301 10.03 -15.19 1.94
CA SER A 301 10.08 -15.19 3.43
C SER A 301 9.27 -16.36 3.99
N SER A 302 8.02 -16.53 3.54
CA SER A 302 7.15 -17.61 4.01
C SER A 302 7.68 -19.00 3.67
N ARG A 303 8.33 -19.17 2.49
CA ARG A 303 9.01 -20.43 2.15
C ARG A 303 10.24 -20.71 3.01
N ARG A 304 11.00 -19.67 3.42
CA ARG A 304 12.12 -19.85 4.34
C ARG A 304 11.63 -20.22 5.75
N GLU A 305 10.59 -19.57 6.25
CA GLU A 305 9.98 -19.88 7.53
C GLU A 305 9.35 -21.28 7.56
N ALA A 306 8.64 -21.66 6.48
CA ALA A 306 8.11 -23.02 6.33
C ALA A 306 9.24 -24.08 6.29
N LYS A 307 10.37 -23.76 5.63
CA LYS A 307 11.53 -24.66 5.55
C LYS A 307 12.30 -24.74 6.87
N MET A 308 12.32 -23.65 7.67
CA MET A 308 12.89 -23.68 9.03
C MET A 308 11.96 -24.38 10.01
N ARG A 309 10.64 -24.26 9.89
CA ARG A 309 9.68 -25.03 10.71
C ARG A 309 9.64 -26.51 10.34
N ALA A 310 9.86 -26.86 9.08
CA ALA A 310 9.97 -28.26 8.64
C ALA A 310 11.30 -28.93 9.06
N LYS A 311 12.36 -28.14 9.30
CA LYS A 311 13.59 -28.55 9.97
C LYS A 311 13.43 -28.34 11.46
N GLY A 312 12.55 -29.11 12.08
CA GLY A 312 12.33 -29.03 13.53
C GLY A 312 13.62 -29.32 14.31
N PRO A 313 13.76 -28.74 15.50
CA PRO A 313 14.95 -28.94 16.34
C PRO A 313 15.17 -30.40 16.77
N PHE A 314 14.28 -31.30 16.41
CA PHE A 314 14.32 -32.71 16.76
C PHE A 314 15.22 -33.55 15.83
N GLU A 315 15.41 -33.20 14.57
CA GLU A 315 16.25 -33.99 13.64
C GLU A 315 17.75 -33.76 13.88
N ASP A 316 18.15 -32.54 14.23
CA ASP A 316 19.54 -32.22 14.51
C ASP A 316 19.99 -32.81 15.90
N GLY A 317 19.05 -32.94 16.83
CA GLY A 317 19.31 -33.59 18.14
C GLY A 317 19.42 -35.10 18.05
N LEU A 318 18.59 -35.76 17.23
CA LEU A 318 18.61 -37.19 17.02
C LEU A 318 19.83 -37.66 16.20
N SER A 319 20.22 -36.91 15.18
CA SER A 319 21.41 -37.21 14.38
C SER A 319 22.69 -36.98 15.18
N ALA A 320 22.76 -35.94 16.03
CA ALA A 320 23.90 -35.73 16.94
C ALA A 320 23.99 -36.80 18.02
N ALA A 321 22.86 -37.22 18.61
CA ALA A 321 22.80 -38.28 19.60
C ALA A 321 23.16 -39.67 18.99
N MET A 322 22.72 -39.98 17.79
CA MET A 322 23.12 -41.21 17.09
C MET A 322 24.61 -41.25 16.72
N VAL A 323 25.16 -40.12 16.29
CA VAL A 323 26.60 -40.03 15.98
C VAL A 323 27.45 -40.13 17.26
N GLN A 324 27.00 -39.58 18.39
CA GLN A 324 27.69 -39.75 19.68
C GLN A 324 27.58 -41.20 20.19
N HIS A 325 26.45 -41.86 20.05
CA HIS A 325 26.27 -43.27 20.46
C HIS A 325 27.10 -44.22 19.60
N ALA A 326 27.21 -43.96 18.30
CA ALA A 326 28.05 -44.75 17.39
C ALA A 326 29.56 -44.57 17.62
N ARG A 327 29.99 -43.44 18.21
CA ARG A 327 31.39 -43.22 18.61
C ARG A 327 31.73 -43.77 20.00
N GLY A 328 30.75 -44.02 20.86
CA GLY A 328 30.91 -44.55 22.20
C GLY A 328 30.94 -46.09 22.30
N THR A 329 30.52 -46.78 21.26
CA THR A 329 30.51 -48.26 21.17
C THR A 329 31.59 -48.78 20.21
N GLY A 330 32.75 -48.12 20.21
CA GLY A 330 33.92 -48.64 19.49
C GLY A 330 34.46 -49.87 20.18
N ILE A 331 34.11 -51.04 19.70
CA ILE A 331 34.83 -52.29 19.76
C ILE A 331 35.55 -52.46 18.43
#